data_d87c483377fce88d165a4e1b28fa34b8
#
_entry.id   d87c483377fce88d165a4e1b28fa34b8
#
_cell.length_a   1.000
_cell.length_b   1.000
_cell.length_c   1.000
_cell.angle_alpha   90.00
_cell.angle_beta   90.00
_cell.angle_gamma   90.00
#
_symmetry.space_group_name_H-M   'P 1'
#
loop_
_entity.id
_entity.type
_entity.pdbx_description
1 polymer ?
#
loop_
_entity_poly.entity_id
_entity_poly.type
_entity_poly.pdbx_seq_one_letter_code
_entity_poly.pdbx_strand_id
1 'polypeptide(L)'
;MPFIDMDNWEWVQIKPGVRAKTPHVDRIMLSYVEFDAGADVPEHSHPHEQACRIIAGELEFIIDGESRRCAEGDMLIVPGGTPHSARALNGPAIALDIFTPPREDYAAMQNTFMSDEH
;
A
#
# COMPACT_ATOMS: atom_id res chain seq x y z
N MET A 1 10.18 -20.10 -0.53
CA MET A 1 11.04 -19.19 -1.31
C MET A 1 11.00 -17.81 -0.70
N PRO A 2 12.21 -17.18 -0.32
CA PRO A 2 12.22 -15.82 0.20
C PRO A 2 12.15 -14.72 -0.88
N PHE A 3 12.26 -15.09 -2.16
CA PHE A 3 12.25 -14.10 -3.24
C PHE A 3 10.85 -13.99 -3.84
N ILE A 4 10.46 -12.76 -4.16
CA ILE A 4 9.14 -12.46 -4.72
C ILE A 4 9.29 -12.27 -6.22
N ASP A 5 8.53 -13.06 -6.99
CA ASP A 5 8.45 -12.91 -8.43
C ASP A 5 7.41 -11.84 -8.75
N MET A 6 7.84 -10.58 -8.75
CA MET A 6 6.95 -9.44 -8.91
C MET A 6 6.17 -9.49 -10.23
N ASP A 7 6.81 -9.94 -11.30
CA ASP A 7 6.17 -9.93 -12.62
C ASP A 7 4.97 -10.87 -12.69
N ASN A 8 5.03 -11.98 -11.96
CA ASN A 8 3.97 -13.00 -11.96
C ASN A 8 3.11 -12.95 -10.70
N TRP A 9 3.41 -12.06 -9.74
CA TRP A 9 2.59 -11.91 -8.55
C TRP A 9 1.24 -11.32 -8.92
N GLU A 10 0.17 -11.84 -8.33
CA GLU A 10 -1.18 -11.44 -8.67
C GLU A 10 -1.50 -10.03 -8.15
N TRP A 11 -2.13 -9.22 -8.99
CA TRP A 11 -2.70 -7.95 -8.56
C TRP A 11 -4.02 -8.18 -7.84
N VAL A 12 -4.27 -7.39 -6.80
CA VAL A 12 -5.60 -7.28 -6.19
C VAL A 12 -6.11 -5.86 -6.35
N GLN A 13 -7.41 -5.74 -6.63
CA GLN A 13 -8.05 -4.44 -6.79
C GLN A 13 -8.45 -3.92 -5.41
N ILE A 14 -7.88 -2.79 -4.99
CA ILE A 14 -8.15 -2.21 -3.69
C ILE A 14 -9.36 -1.28 -3.75
N LYS A 15 -9.35 -0.35 -4.70
CA LYS A 15 -10.39 0.62 -4.99
C LYS A 15 -10.38 0.87 -6.49
N PRO A 16 -11.39 1.52 -7.06
CA PRO A 16 -11.31 1.90 -8.48
C PRO A 16 -10.04 2.70 -8.75
N GLY A 17 -9.25 2.25 -9.71
CA GLY A 17 -7.98 2.89 -10.06
C GLY A 17 -6.82 2.64 -9.11
N VAL A 18 -6.99 1.79 -8.11
CA VAL A 18 -5.94 1.46 -7.14
C VAL A 18 -5.80 -0.04 -7.03
N ARG A 19 -4.62 -0.57 -7.32
CA ARG A 19 -4.35 -2.01 -7.25
C ARG A 19 -3.02 -2.25 -6.55
N ALA A 20 -2.87 -3.44 -5.99
CA ALA A 20 -1.67 -3.77 -5.23
C ALA A 20 -1.26 -5.22 -5.40
N LYS A 21 0.03 -5.46 -5.21
CA LYS A 21 0.60 -6.79 -4.99
C LYS A 21 1.02 -6.84 -3.53
N THR A 22 0.52 -7.81 -2.77
CA THR A 22 0.61 -7.79 -1.30
C THR A 22 1.23 -9.05 -0.71
N PRO A 23 2.47 -9.41 -1.07
CA PRO A 23 3.12 -10.55 -0.46
C PRO A 23 3.33 -10.33 1.04
N HIS A 24 3.14 -11.39 1.82
CA HIS A 24 3.22 -11.30 3.27
C HIS A 24 3.66 -12.60 3.90
N VAL A 25 4.15 -12.51 5.13
CA VAL A 25 4.43 -13.63 6.02
C VAL A 25 3.69 -13.35 7.34
N ASP A 26 4.11 -13.98 8.44
CA ASP A 26 3.32 -13.93 9.68
C ASP A 26 3.11 -12.54 10.27
N ARG A 27 4.11 -11.68 10.21
CA ARG A 27 4.08 -10.40 10.93
C ARG A 27 4.28 -9.18 10.05
N ILE A 28 4.55 -9.38 8.77
CA ILE A 28 4.83 -8.26 7.87
C ILE A 28 4.20 -8.50 6.51
N MET A 29 3.65 -7.44 5.94
CA MET A 29 3.11 -7.43 4.59
C MET A 29 3.77 -6.30 3.82
N LEU A 30 4.24 -6.61 2.61
CA LEU A 30 4.64 -5.59 1.65
C LEU A 30 3.46 -5.36 0.71
N SER A 31 3.17 -4.12 0.41
CA SER A 31 2.07 -3.78 -0.50
C SER A 31 2.58 -2.81 -1.54
N TYR A 32 2.81 -3.31 -2.74
CA TYR A 32 3.25 -2.51 -3.87
C TYR A 32 1.99 -2.00 -4.58
N VAL A 33 1.72 -0.69 -4.45
CA VAL A 33 0.44 -0.10 -4.82
C VAL A 33 0.60 0.81 -6.02
N GLU A 34 -0.23 0.61 -7.04
CA GLU A 34 -0.30 1.51 -8.19
C GLU A 34 -1.62 2.28 -8.17
N PHE A 35 -1.51 3.59 -8.36
CA PHE A 35 -2.64 4.50 -8.46
C PHE A 35 -2.72 5.02 -9.88
N ASP A 36 -3.89 4.92 -10.51
CA ASP A 36 -4.16 5.65 -11.74
C ASP A 36 -4.20 7.15 -11.42
N ALA A 37 -4.03 7.98 -12.45
CA ALA A 37 -4.11 9.43 -12.29
C ALA A 37 -5.43 9.83 -11.60
N GLY A 38 -5.36 10.60 -10.54
CA GLY A 38 -6.52 11.08 -9.81
C GLY A 38 -7.22 10.07 -8.92
N ALA A 39 -6.79 8.81 -8.93
CA ALA A 39 -7.40 7.79 -8.08
C ALA A 39 -7.10 8.06 -6.61
N ASP A 40 -8.02 7.67 -5.73
CA ASP A 40 -7.88 7.92 -4.31
C ASP A 40 -8.30 6.73 -3.47
N VAL A 41 -7.71 6.67 -2.29
CA VAL A 41 -8.16 5.82 -1.19
C VAL A 41 -8.76 6.77 -0.15
N PRO A 42 -10.09 6.72 0.06
CA PRO A 42 -10.76 7.63 0.99
C PRO A 42 -10.29 7.44 2.43
N GLU A 43 -10.61 8.40 3.27
CA GLU A 43 -10.23 8.34 4.67
C GLU A 43 -10.72 7.05 5.32
N HIS A 44 -9.81 6.39 6.02
CA HIS A 44 -10.07 5.16 6.76
C HIS A 44 -9.04 5.03 7.88
N SER A 45 -9.25 4.08 8.76
CA SER A 45 -8.27 3.73 9.78
C SER A 45 -8.24 2.22 9.96
N HIS A 46 -7.13 1.74 10.49
CA HIS A 46 -6.94 0.33 10.81
C HIS A 46 -5.94 0.21 11.95
N PRO A 47 -5.99 -0.86 12.75
CA PRO A 47 -5.07 -0.99 13.89
C PRO A 47 -3.62 -1.24 13.47
N HIS A 48 -3.39 -1.66 12.24
CA HIS A 48 -2.05 -1.95 11.71
C HIS A 48 -1.19 -0.69 11.67
N GLU A 49 0.09 -0.83 11.99
CA GLU A 49 1.06 0.22 11.69
C GLU A 49 1.43 0.15 10.22
N GLN A 50 1.69 1.29 9.63
CA GLN A 50 1.98 1.39 8.20
C GLN A 50 3.17 2.32 7.98
N ALA A 51 4.16 1.85 7.22
CA ALA A 51 5.19 2.70 6.66
C ALA A 51 4.97 2.79 5.16
N CYS A 52 5.30 3.90 4.55
CA CYS A 52 5.13 4.10 3.12
C CYS A 52 6.32 4.81 2.52
N ARG A 53 6.76 4.34 1.36
CA ARG A 53 7.72 5.05 0.53
C ARG A 53 7.11 5.30 -0.84
N ILE A 54 7.23 6.54 -1.32
CA ILE A 54 6.78 6.88 -2.66
C ILE A 54 7.85 6.43 -3.66
N ILE A 55 7.47 5.53 -4.56
CA ILE A 55 8.38 4.97 -5.56
C ILE A 55 8.39 5.83 -6.83
N ALA A 56 7.22 6.32 -7.24
CA ALA A 56 7.10 7.15 -8.45
C ALA A 56 5.86 8.03 -8.35
N GLY A 57 5.90 9.18 -9.02
CA GLY A 57 4.78 10.11 -9.03
C GLY A 57 4.63 10.88 -7.73
N GLU A 58 3.42 11.37 -7.50
CA GLU A 58 3.10 12.20 -6.33
C GLU A 58 1.78 11.77 -5.73
N LEU A 59 1.72 11.78 -4.41
CA LEU A 59 0.50 11.49 -3.66
C LEU A 59 0.26 12.58 -2.64
N GLU A 60 -0.99 12.98 -2.49
CA GLU A 60 -1.41 13.76 -1.33
C GLU A 60 -1.84 12.79 -0.25
N PHE A 61 -1.16 12.83 0.89
CA PHE A 61 -1.59 12.10 2.08
C PHE A 61 -2.23 13.06 3.05
N ILE A 62 -3.33 12.63 3.65
CA ILE A 62 -3.94 13.36 4.77
C ILE A 62 -3.90 12.38 5.95
N ILE A 63 -3.11 12.72 6.96
CA ILE A 63 -2.90 11.85 8.14
C ILE A 63 -3.31 12.65 9.36
N ASP A 64 -4.34 12.17 10.07
CA ASP A 64 -4.89 12.85 11.25
C ASP A 64 -5.17 14.33 10.97
N GLY A 65 -5.76 14.60 9.80
CA GLY A 65 -6.11 15.95 9.37
C GLY A 65 -4.98 16.78 8.77
N GLU A 66 -3.75 16.31 8.83
CA GLU A 66 -2.61 17.03 8.24
C GLU A 66 -2.38 16.56 6.81
N SER A 67 -2.46 17.50 5.86
CA SER A 67 -2.25 17.20 4.44
C SER A 67 -0.80 17.48 4.04
N ARG A 68 -0.20 16.53 3.33
CA ARG A 68 1.13 16.68 2.75
C ARG A 68 1.18 16.11 1.35
N ARG A 69 1.90 16.82 0.48
CA ARG A 69 2.24 16.32 -0.84
C ARG A 69 3.55 15.55 -0.72
N CYS A 70 3.50 14.27 -1.10
CA CYS A 70 4.65 13.37 -1.04
C CYS A 70 5.04 12.98 -2.46
N ALA A 71 6.33 13.07 -2.77
CA ALA A 71 6.88 12.78 -4.09
C ALA A 71 7.88 11.64 -4.00
N GLU A 72 8.38 11.20 -5.14
CA GLU A 72 9.35 10.11 -5.24
C GLU A 72 10.47 10.25 -4.21
N GLY A 73 10.70 9.20 -3.45
CA GLY A 73 11.72 9.15 -2.41
C GLY A 73 11.23 9.53 -1.01
N ASP A 74 10.09 10.22 -0.89
CA ASP A 74 9.56 10.59 0.42
C ASP A 74 9.06 9.36 1.17
N MET A 75 9.13 9.43 2.49
CA MET A 75 8.64 8.37 3.38
C MET A 75 7.74 8.95 4.44
N LEU A 76 6.78 8.14 4.89
CA LEU A 76 5.87 8.53 5.95
C LEU A 76 5.51 7.32 6.81
N ILE A 77 5.04 7.60 8.00
CA ILE A 77 4.54 6.59 8.96
C ILE A 77 3.10 6.94 9.31
N VAL A 78 2.26 5.92 9.28
CA VAL A 78 0.87 6.02 9.76
C VAL A 78 0.77 5.15 11.01
N PRO A 79 0.71 5.75 12.21
CA PRO A 79 0.52 4.98 13.44
C PRO A 79 -0.82 4.25 13.42
N GLY A 80 -0.88 3.11 14.11
CA GLY A 80 -2.12 2.32 14.18
C GLY A 80 -3.29 3.15 14.68
N GLY A 81 -4.46 2.95 14.06
CA GLY A 81 -5.69 3.65 14.43
C GLY A 81 -5.81 5.08 13.94
N THR A 82 -4.81 5.61 13.26
CA THR A 82 -4.83 6.99 12.78
C THR A 82 -5.60 7.11 11.48
N PRO A 83 -6.59 8.02 11.39
CA PRO A 83 -7.32 8.26 10.13
C PRO A 83 -6.39 8.79 9.06
N HIS A 84 -6.49 8.24 7.85
CA HIS A 84 -5.63 8.68 6.75
C HIS A 84 -6.29 8.39 5.39
N SER A 85 -5.83 9.13 4.39
CA SER A 85 -6.25 8.98 3.00
C SER A 85 -5.09 9.29 2.07
N ALA A 86 -5.22 8.89 0.81
CA ALA A 86 -4.19 9.14 -0.20
C ALA A 86 -4.85 9.36 -1.56
N ARG A 87 -4.30 10.29 -2.35
CA ARG A 87 -4.79 10.57 -3.69
C ARG A 87 -3.62 10.87 -4.62
N ALA A 88 -3.63 10.28 -5.82
CA ALA A 88 -2.61 10.54 -6.83
C ALA A 88 -2.78 11.95 -7.40
N LEU A 89 -1.68 12.70 -7.48
CA LEU A 89 -1.63 14.07 -7.99
C LEU A 89 -0.84 14.12 -9.29
N ASN A 90 -1.34 14.87 -10.26
CA ASN A 90 -0.60 15.19 -11.50
C ASN A 90 -0.17 13.96 -12.31
N GLY A 91 -0.92 12.87 -12.22
CA GLY A 91 -0.64 11.65 -12.97
C GLY A 91 -0.69 10.41 -12.08
N PRO A 92 -0.26 9.25 -12.61
CA PRO A 92 -0.23 8.02 -11.82
C PRO A 92 0.86 8.06 -10.77
N ALA A 93 0.74 7.20 -9.75
CA ALA A 93 1.71 7.13 -8.68
C ALA A 93 1.91 5.67 -8.24
N ILE A 94 3.07 5.38 -7.67
CA ILE A 94 3.41 4.08 -7.13
C ILE A 94 3.94 4.29 -5.71
N ALA A 95 3.42 3.52 -4.77
CA ALA A 95 3.86 3.55 -3.37
C ALA A 95 4.15 2.13 -2.89
N LEU A 96 5.13 2.00 -2.03
CA LEU A 96 5.38 0.76 -1.31
C LEU A 96 4.95 0.96 0.13
N ASP A 97 3.91 0.24 0.53
CA ASP A 97 3.44 0.21 1.91
C ASP A 97 3.99 -1.02 2.62
N ILE A 98 4.29 -0.87 3.90
CA ILE A 98 4.66 -1.96 4.78
C ILE A 98 3.69 -1.94 5.94
N PHE A 99 2.99 -3.05 6.15
CA PHE A 99 2.02 -3.20 7.24
C PHE A 99 2.50 -4.21 8.26
N THR A 100 2.33 -3.90 9.52
CA THR A 100 2.55 -4.86 10.60
C THR A 100 1.43 -4.73 11.65
N PRO A 101 0.73 -5.82 11.96
CA PRO A 101 0.73 -7.11 11.26
C PRO A 101 0.15 -7.00 9.85
N PRO A 102 0.18 -8.08 9.07
CA PRO A 102 -0.43 -8.08 7.72
C PRO A 102 -1.89 -7.69 7.77
N ARG A 103 -2.35 -6.96 6.75
CA ARG A 103 -3.76 -6.61 6.63
C ARG A 103 -4.53 -7.85 6.18
N GLU A 104 -5.45 -8.28 7.00
CA GLU A 104 -6.23 -9.49 6.77
C GLU A 104 -7.10 -9.37 5.52
N ASP A 105 -7.65 -8.19 5.26
CA ASP A 105 -8.47 -7.94 4.08
C ASP A 105 -7.67 -8.09 2.79
N TYR A 106 -6.44 -7.57 2.77
CA TYR A 106 -5.57 -7.71 1.59
C TYR A 106 -5.09 -9.16 1.43
N ALA A 107 -4.74 -9.80 2.54
CA ALA A 107 -4.31 -11.20 2.52
C ALA A 107 -5.40 -12.11 1.97
N ALA A 108 -6.66 -11.84 2.33
CA ALA A 108 -7.79 -12.62 1.87
C ALA A 108 -8.04 -12.49 0.36
N MET A 109 -7.65 -11.36 -0.25
CA MET A 109 -7.79 -11.15 -1.67
C MET A 109 -6.66 -11.76 -2.50
N GLN A 110 -5.52 -12.06 -1.86
CA GLN A 110 -4.32 -12.52 -2.55
C GLN A 110 -4.36 -14.03 -2.71
N ASN A 111 -4.24 -14.54 -3.95
CA ASN A 111 -4.20 -15.97 -4.22
C ASN A 111 -2.78 -16.53 -4.29
N THR A 112 -1.77 -15.69 -4.38
CA THR A 112 -0.38 -16.10 -4.45
C THR A 112 0.21 -16.12 -3.04
N PHE A 113 0.80 -17.24 -2.64
CA PHE A 113 1.33 -17.43 -1.30
C PHE A 113 2.83 -17.64 -1.32
N MET A 114 3.49 -17.14 -0.30
CA MET A 114 4.91 -17.44 -0.08
C MET A 114 5.11 -18.68 0.79
N SER A 115 4.21 -18.91 1.71
CA SER A 115 4.37 -19.97 2.70
C SER A 115 4.45 -21.36 2.10
N ASP A 116 3.91 -21.56 0.92
CA ASP A 116 3.87 -22.86 0.27
C ASP A 116 5.18 -23.22 -0.44
N GLU A 117 6.13 -22.32 -0.45
CA GLU A 117 7.30 -22.40 -1.30
C GLU A 117 8.53 -22.99 -0.63
N HIS A 118 8.41 -23.42 0.58
CA HIS A 118 9.59 -23.93 1.31
C HIS A 118 9.51 -25.37 1.71
#